data_9ff46e9196c72c769e6684c594cf1637
#
_entry.id   9ff46e9196c72c769e6684c594cf1637
#
_cell.length_a   1.000
_cell.length_b   1.000
_cell.length_c   1.000
_cell.angle_alpha   90.00
_cell.angle_beta   90.00
_cell.angle_gamma   90.00
#
_symmetry.space_group_name_H-M   'P 1'
#
loop_
_entity.id
_entity.type
_entity.pdbx_description
1 polymer ?
#
loop_
_entity_poly.entity_id
_entity_poly.type
_entity_poly.pdbx_seq_one_letter_code
_entity_poly.pdbx_strand_id
1 'polypeptide(L)'
;IDQELKFVQKRIDALGEAPEDGSQELAIIAQKREEFSREDAYQKGKLAEADILLTKIDELNALILDIRNRELLGSLITKQSPLYYPHILFGASRQFVEFVFDIIKSPVQWYGELNDEQKEFVTSNIIPVGFTVLFSLWLGIWLRLFIMRRFGYKKETEHPRYGMKVFAAVFVAVAYGVIPSSIIIGFLIWMVSTKVMTVGFFGLVLGNLLYYSLYVIMAMAFSRVTFAPYNEKWRLVNVNNEKAKRITQALYFSAYSIGLASFLEHVAITANYGLELNYFVTVLSSAVKAFCIVLIVKRVIWDDEVPEEEETAGEETADAEDD
;
A
#
# COMPACT_ATOMS: atom_id res chain seq x y z
N ILE A 1 27.99 -19.72 -2.39
CA ILE A 1 29.09 -20.11 -1.47
C ILE A 1 29.05 -21.63 -1.21
N ASP A 2 27.97 -22.23 -0.74
CA ASP A 2 27.87 -23.69 -0.50
C ASP A 2 28.13 -24.56 -1.75
N GLN A 3 27.64 -24.12 -2.90
CA GLN A 3 27.89 -24.82 -4.17
C GLN A 3 29.34 -24.69 -4.61
N GLU A 4 29.94 -23.53 -4.43
CA GLU A 4 31.33 -23.28 -4.75
C GLU A 4 32.26 -24.06 -3.83
N LEU A 5 31.95 -24.11 -2.54
CA LEU A 5 32.71 -24.87 -1.56
C LEU A 5 32.69 -26.38 -1.87
N LYS A 6 31.52 -26.94 -2.22
CA LYS A 6 31.39 -28.32 -2.66
C LYS A 6 32.16 -28.59 -3.97
N PHE A 7 32.25 -27.60 -4.84
CA PHE A 7 32.99 -27.73 -6.09
C PHE A 7 34.52 -27.72 -5.85
N VAL A 8 35.01 -26.82 -4.99
CA VAL A 8 36.42 -26.78 -4.59
C VAL A 8 36.82 -28.08 -3.85
N GLN A 9 35.96 -28.56 -2.96
CA GLN A 9 36.18 -29.79 -2.22
C GLN A 9 36.30 -31.02 -3.14
N LYS A 10 35.41 -31.13 -4.14
CA LYS A 10 35.51 -32.17 -5.17
C LYS A 10 36.81 -32.09 -6.00
N ARG A 11 37.36 -30.91 -6.21
CA ARG A 11 38.65 -30.73 -6.92
C ARG A 11 39.80 -31.14 -6.03
N ILE A 12 39.77 -30.88 -4.70
CA ILE A 12 40.76 -31.34 -3.74
C ILE A 12 40.74 -32.87 -3.68
N ASP A 13 39.55 -33.48 -3.56
CA ASP A 13 39.38 -34.93 -3.53
C ASP A 13 39.87 -35.62 -4.82
N ALA A 14 39.69 -34.96 -5.96
CA ALA A 14 40.17 -35.46 -7.27
C ALA A 14 41.71 -35.46 -7.41
N LEU A 15 42.42 -34.66 -6.61
CA LEU A 15 43.89 -34.68 -6.57
C LEU A 15 44.46 -35.83 -5.73
N GLY A 16 43.59 -36.57 -4.99
CA GLY A 16 44.00 -37.67 -4.10
C GLY A 16 44.77 -37.23 -2.86
N GLU A 17 45.11 -38.17 -1.97
CA GLU A 17 45.89 -37.89 -0.77
C GLU A 17 47.35 -37.59 -1.12
N ALA A 18 48.01 -36.74 -0.33
CA ALA A 18 49.44 -36.50 -0.50
C ALA A 18 50.22 -37.75 -0.18
N PRO A 19 51.29 -38.09 -0.97
CA PRO A 19 52.07 -39.28 -0.74
C PRO A 19 52.70 -39.22 0.68
N GLU A 20 52.38 -40.21 1.53
CA GLU A 20 52.93 -40.33 2.88
C GLU A 20 54.39 -40.82 2.89
N ASP A 21 54.85 -41.46 1.79
CA ASP A 21 56.14 -42.14 1.66
C ASP A 21 57.32 -41.23 1.29
N GLY A 22 57.20 -39.90 1.39
CA GLY A 22 58.31 -38.99 1.04
C GLY A 22 58.72 -38.99 -0.44
N SER A 23 57.94 -39.62 -1.33
CA SER A 23 58.11 -39.52 -2.77
C SER A 23 57.84 -38.12 -3.26
N GLN A 24 58.71 -37.56 -4.13
CA GLN A 24 58.54 -36.21 -4.65
C GLN A 24 57.24 -36.13 -5.48
N GLU A 25 56.24 -35.44 -4.92
CA GLU A 25 55.04 -35.08 -5.65
C GLU A 25 55.44 -34.20 -6.83
N LEU A 26 54.82 -34.40 -8.03
CA LEU A 26 55.03 -33.52 -9.17
C LEU A 26 54.72 -32.08 -8.78
N ALA A 27 55.68 -31.16 -8.96
CA ALA A 27 55.58 -29.76 -8.55
C ALA A 27 54.28 -29.07 -8.99
N ILE A 28 53.73 -29.50 -10.11
CA ILE A 28 52.45 -28.99 -10.65
C ILE A 28 51.25 -29.42 -9.79
N ILE A 29 51.26 -30.65 -9.28
CA ILE A 29 50.19 -31.20 -8.44
C ILE A 29 50.22 -30.52 -7.06
N ALA A 30 51.43 -30.38 -6.46
CA ALA A 30 51.61 -29.66 -5.21
C ALA A 30 51.13 -28.20 -5.26
N GLN A 31 51.48 -27.51 -6.38
CA GLN A 31 51.03 -26.13 -6.61
C GLN A 31 49.50 -26.03 -6.72
N LYS A 32 48.88 -26.95 -7.46
CA LYS A 32 47.42 -27.01 -7.59
C LYS A 32 46.73 -27.32 -6.28
N ARG A 33 47.29 -28.17 -5.46
CA ARG A 33 46.76 -28.51 -4.15
C ARG A 33 46.80 -27.28 -3.20
N GLU A 34 47.89 -26.54 -3.22
CA GLU A 34 48.04 -25.31 -2.45
C GLU A 34 47.03 -24.23 -2.91
N GLU A 35 46.85 -24.08 -4.22
CA GLU A 35 45.87 -23.15 -4.80
C GLU A 35 44.43 -23.46 -4.34
N PHE A 36 44.01 -24.73 -4.47
CA PHE A 36 42.66 -25.16 -4.04
C PHE A 36 42.49 -25.13 -2.52
N SER A 37 43.53 -25.42 -1.74
CA SER A 37 43.51 -25.30 -0.29
C SER A 37 43.33 -23.83 0.16
N ARG A 38 43.95 -22.88 -0.54
CA ARG A 38 43.75 -21.43 -0.28
C ARG A 38 42.35 -21.00 -0.65
N GLU A 39 41.83 -21.49 -1.75
CA GLU A 39 40.47 -21.20 -2.20
C GLU A 39 39.42 -21.78 -1.23
N ASP A 40 39.59 -23.00 -0.74
CA ASP A 40 38.74 -23.63 0.29
C ASP A 40 38.75 -22.84 1.59
N ALA A 41 39.97 -22.46 2.07
CA ALA A 41 40.11 -21.62 3.26
C ALA A 41 39.44 -20.25 3.12
N TYR A 42 39.53 -19.63 1.94
CA TYR A 42 38.85 -18.37 1.65
C TYR A 42 37.34 -18.48 1.65
N GLN A 43 36.78 -19.52 1.02
CA GLN A 43 35.35 -19.76 1.00
C GLN A 43 34.79 -20.12 2.40
N LYS A 44 35.53 -20.92 3.17
CA LYS A 44 35.19 -21.20 4.57
C LYS A 44 35.23 -19.95 5.45
N GLY A 45 36.19 -19.04 5.20
CA GLY A 45 36.26 -17.75 5.87
C GLY A 45 35.04 -16.87 5.59
N LYS A 46 34.61 -16.80 4.34
CA LYS A 46 33.38 -16.07 3.96
C LYS A 46 32.12 -16.68 4.57
N LEU A 47 32.05 -18.02 4.65
CA LEU A 47 30.91 -18.68 5.26
C LEU A 47 30.83 -18.39 6.76
N ALA A 48 31.96 -18.43 7.46
CA ALA A 48 32.03 -18.06 8.88
C ALA A 48 31.67 -16.58 9.12
N GLU A 49 32.09 -15.68 8.22
CA GLU A 49 31.70 -14.26 8.29
C GLU A 49 30.18 -14.08 8.08
N ALA A 50 29.59 -14.81 7.14
CA ALA A 50 28.15 -14.80 6.90
C ALA A 50 27.37 -15.33 8.12
N ASP A 51 27.84 -16.39 8.77
CA ASP A 51 27.23 -16.96 9.98
C ASP A 51 27.28 -15.96 11.16
N ILE A 52 28.41 -15.26 11.32
CA ILE A 52 28.53 -14.18 12.32
C ILE A 52 27.55 -13.05 12.04
N LEU A 53 27.39 -12.66 10.77
CA LEU A 53 26.42 -11.62 10.39
C LEU A 53 24.98 -12.08 10.64
N LEU A 54 24.63 -13.32 10.33
CA LEU A 54 23.31 -13.88 10.64
C LEU A 54 23.03 -13.87 12.14
N THR A 55 23.98 -14.32 12.95
CA THR A 55 23.85 -14.29 14.41
C THR A 55 23.63 -12.86 14.93
N LYS A 56 24.37 -11.87 14.41
CA LYS A 56 24.16 -10.46 14.77
C LYS A 56 22.79 -9.94 14.36
N ILE A 57 22.28 -10.35 13.19
CA ILE A 57 20.94 -9.98 12.73
C ILE A 57 19.88 -10.56 13.68
N ASP A 58 20.04 -11.81 14.11
CA ASP A 58 19.11 -12.46 15.05
C ASP A 58 19.16 -11.79 16.44
N GLU A 59 20.35 -11.45 16.93
CA GLU A 59 20.50 -10.68 18.17
C GLU A 59 19.83 -9.30 18.09
N LEU A 60 20.03 -8.57 16.97
CA LEU A 60 19.38 -7.28 16.76
C LEU A 60 17.86 -7.40 16.66
N ASN A 61 17.36 -8.42 15.98
CA ASN A 61 15.92 -8.69 15.90
C ASN A 61 15.33 -9.00 17.28
N ALA A 62 16.03 -9.81 18.10
CA ALA A 62 15.60 -10.10 19.46
C ALA A 62 15.58 -8.84 20.34
N LEU A 63 16.59 -7.97 20.19
CA LEU A 63 16.68 -6.70 20.92
C LEU A 63 15.55 -5.73 20.49
N ILE A 64 15.26 -5.64 19.19
CA ILE A 64 14.15 -4.85 18.67
C ILE A 64 12.81 -5.33 19.23
N LEU A 65 12.60 -6.65 19.28
CA LEU A 65 11.40 -7.24 19.84
C LEU A 65 11.27 -6.98 21.35
N ASP A 66 12.37 -7.05 22.10
CA ASP A 66 12.39 -6.75 23.54
C ASP A 66 12.08 -5.25 23.81
N ILE A 67 12.71 -4.34 23.07
CA ILE A 67 12.42 -2.90 23.16
C ILE A 67 10.94 -2.64 22.82
N ARG A 68 10.44 -3.20 21.73
CA ARG A 68 9.05 -3.05 21.31
C ARG A 68 8.07 -3.59 22.34
N ASN A 69 8.37 -4.74 22.95
CA ASN A 69 7.55 -5.30 24.02
C ASN A 69 7.59 -4.46 25.29
N ARG A 70 8.74 -3.89 25.66
CA ARG A 70 8.86 -2.96 26.80
C ARG A 70 8.11 -1.66 26.54
N GLU A 71 8.19 -1.11 25.33
CA GLU A 71 7.42 0.09 24.94
C GLU A 71 5.91 -0.19 24.98
N LEU A 72 5.46 -1.34 24.47
CA LEU A 72 4.06 -1.76 24.52
C LEU A 72 3.59 -1.94 25.97
N LEU A 73 4.35 -2.63 26.80
CA LEU A 73 4.04 -2.80 28.22
C LEU A 73 4.09 -1.46 28.97
N GLY A 74 5.09 -0.63 28.69
CA GLY A 74 5.21 0.72 29.22
C GLY A 74 4.00 1.59 28.86
N SER A 75 3.55 1.55 27.61
CA SER A 75 2.36 2.31 27.17
C SER A 75 1.06 1.81 27.78
N LEU A 76 0.97 0.52 28.13
CA LEU A 76 -0.19 -0.06 28.82
C LEU A 76 -0.22 0.27 30.32
N ILE A 77 0.96 0.40 30.95
CA ILE A 77 1.09 0.58 32.42
C ILE A 77 1.20 2.07 32.78
N THR A 78 1.78 2.91 31.92
CA THR A 78 1.82 4.36 32.16
C THR A 78 0.42 4.92 32.05
N LYS A 79 -0.09 5.39 33.18
CA LYS A 79 -1.35 6.13 33.29
C LYS A 79 -1.20 7.43 32.47
N GLN A 80 -1.43 7.34 31.15
CA GLN A 80 -1.41 8.51 30.30
C GLN A 80 -2.52 9.44 30.70
N SER A 81 -2.20 10.73 30.77
CA SER A 81 -3.22 11.73 31.05
C SER A 81 -4.29 11.66 29.96
N PRO A 82 -5.58 11.50 30.32
CA PRO A 82 -6.63 11.32 29.34
C PRO A 82 -6.70 12.50 28.37
N LEU A 83 -6.93 12.24 27.08
CA LEU A 83 -7.04 13.24 26.00
C LEU A 83 -8.13 14.30 26.23
N TYR A 84 -9.08 14.04 27.13
CA TYR A 84 -10.12 15.02 27.45
C TYR A 84 -9.63 16.19 28.31
N TYR A 85 -8.38 16.18 28.78
CA TYR A 85 -7.81 17.37 29.40
C TYR A 85 -7.55 18.47 28.36
N PRO A 86 -8.13 19.69 28.53
CA PRO A 86 -8.08 20.72 27.50
C PRO A 86 -6.68 21.12 27.09
N HIS A 87 -5.71 21.11 28.02
CA HIS A 87 -4.32 21.47 27.71
C HIS A 87 -3.62 20.47 26.81
N ILE A 88 -3.92 19.15 26.94
CA ILE A 88 -3.36 18.09 26.09
C ILE A 88 -3.98 18.17 24.70
N LEU A 89 -5.30 18.36 24.62
CA LEU A 89 -6.00 18.50 23.35
C LEU A 89 -5.48 19.73 22.58
N PHE A 90 -5.26 20.84 23.27
CA PHE A 90 -4.75 22.07 22.65
C PHE A 90 -3.29 21.91 22.20
N GLY A 91 -2.43 21.27 23.01
CA GLY A 91 -1.05 20.93 22.64
C GLY A 91 -0.99 20.01 21.42
N ALA A 92 -1.77 18.93 21.44
CA ALA A 92 -1.84 17.97 20.35
C ALA A 92 -2.39 18.59 19.04
N SER A 93 -3.40 19.47 19.13
CA SER A 93 -3.96 20.16 17.96
C SER A 93 -2.94 21.11 17.32
N ARG A 94 -2.14 21.81 18.11
CA ARG A 94 -1.04 22.64 17.59
C ARG A 94 0.03 21.80 16.92
N GLN A 95 0.46 20.72 17.57
CA GLN A 95 1.42 19.77 16.97
C GLN A 95 0.87 19.15 15.67
N PHE A 96 -0.45 18.90 15.59
CA PHE A 96 -1.07 18.42 14.36
C PHE A 96 -0.98 19.41 13.22
N VAL A 97 -1.18 20.69 13.49
CA VAL A 97 -1.00 21.74 12.48
C VAL A 97 0.46 21.81 12.01
N GLU A 98 1.42 21.79 12.93
CA GLU A 98 2.85 21.75 12.62
C GLU A 98 3.20 20.51 11.78
N PHE A 99 2.70 19.33 12.15
CA PHE A 99 2.87 18.09 11.42
C PHE A 99 2.33 18.16 9.98
N VAL A 100 1.14 18.73 9.77
CA VAL A 100 0.58 18.91 8.41
C VAL A 100 1.47 19.87 7.59
N PHE A 101 1.98 20.93 8.20
CA PHE A 101 2.91 21.83 7.54
C PHE A 101 4.23 21.13 7.17
N ASP A 102 4.74 20.24 8.04
CA ASP A 102 5.95 19.47 7.77
C ASP A 102 5.74 18.49 6.60
N ILE A 103 4.56 17.85 6.51
CA ILE A 103 4.19 17.05 5.33
C ILE A 103 4.26 17.89 4.05
N ILE A 104 3.70 19.11 4.07
CA ILE A 104 3.67 19.99 2.88
C ILE A 104 5.07 20.48 2.53
N LYS A 105 5.92 20.77 3.52
CA LYS A 105 7.31 21.23 3.32
C LYS A 105 8.28 20.09 3.02
N SER A 106 7.90 18.85 3.29
CA SER A 106 8.80 17.69 3.19
C SER A 106 9.51 17.55 1.83
N PRO A 107 8.93 17.87 0.65
CA PRO A 107 9.64 17.80 -0.62
C PRO A 107 10.82 18.77 -0.70
N VAL A 108 10.63 19.98 -0.14
CA VAL A 108 11.67 21.04 -0.17
C VAL A 108 12.80 20.70 0.80
N GLN A 109 12.45 20.21 1.99
CA GLN A 109 13.42 19.77 2.99
C GLN A 109 14.24 18.61 2.46
N TRP A 110 13.57 17.60 1.88
CA TRP A 110 14.22 16.45 1.26
C TRP A 110 15.27 16.85 0.23
N TYR A 111 14.93 17.77 -0.69
CA TYR A 111 15.89 18.23 -1.70
C TYR A 111 17.10 18.94 -1.07
N GLY A 112 16.90 19.65 0.05
CA GLY A 112 17.97 20.29 0.81
C GLY A 112 18.94 19.30 1.47
N GLU A 113 18.42 18.16 1.94
CA GLU A 113 19.16 17.12 2.66
C GLU A 113 19.93 16.16 1.74
N LEU A 114 19.69 16.20 0.43
CA LEU A 114 20.39 15.35 -0.53
C LEU A 114 21.86 15.73 -0.66
N ASN A 115 22.73 14.72 -0.76
CA ASN A 115 24.13 14.88 -1.11
C ASN A 115 24.28 15.36 -2.57
N ASP A 116 25.45 15.92 -2.92
CA ASP A 116 25.69 16.46 -4.26
C ASP A 116 25.51 15.41 -5.38
N GLU A 117 25.96 14.18 -5.18
CA GLU A 117 25.72 13.05 -6.11
C GLU A 117 24.24 12.74 -6.29
N GLN A 118 23.47 12.78 -5.19
CA GLN A 118 22.03 12.54 -5.23
C GLN A 118 21.29 13.69 -5.91
N LYS A 119 21.71 14.94 -5.70
CA LYS A 119 21.15 16.10 -6.38
C LYS A 119 21.41 16.03 -7.88
N GLU A 120 22.61 15.65 -8.29
CA GLU A 120 22.97 15.45 -9.69
C GLU A 120 22.12 14.34 -10.31
N PHE A 121 21.95 13.21 -9.60
CA PHE A 121 21.06 12.13 -10.02
C PHE A 121 19.61 12.59 -10.20
N VAL A 122 19.05 13.32 -9.23
CA VAL A 122 17.68 13.86 -9.31
C VAL A 122 17.55 14.82 -10.47
N THR A 123 18.48 15.76 -10.61
CA THR A 123 18.42 16.79 -11.66
C THR A 123 18.54 16.19 -13.05
N SER A 124 19.42 15.21 -13.24
CA SER A 124 19.60 14.52 -14.53
C SER A 124 18.42 13.61 -14.89
N ASN A 125 17.74 13.04 -13.88
CA ASN A 125 16.64 12.10 -14.10
C ASN A 125 15.25 12.75 -14.01
N ILE A 126 15.11 14.02 -13.61
CA ILE A 126 13.80 14.67 -13.44
C ILE A 126 13.01 14.71 -14.76
N ILE A 127 13.67 14.98 -15.89
CA ILE A 127 13.02 15.02 -17.20
C ILE A 127 12.64 13.61 -17.67
N PRO A 128 13.52 12.60 -17.69
CA PRO A 128 13.15 11.23 -18.04
C PRO A 128 12.05 10.65 -17.16
N VAL A 129 12.12 10.86 -15.85
CA VAL A 129 11.10 10.38 -14.90
C VAL A 129 9.78 11.09 -15.12
N GLY A 130 9.79 12.42 -15.24
CA GLY A 130 8.60 13.20 -15.55
C GLY A 130 7.93 12.74 -16.85
N PHE A 131 8.73 12.54 -17.91
CA PHE A 131 8.23 12.01 -19.17
C PHE A 131 7.63 10.60 -19.01
N THR A 132 8.31 9.71 -18.28
CA THR A 132 7.82 8.34 -18.04
C THR A 132 6.49 8.34 -17.27
N VAL A 133 6.36 9.20 -16.26
CA VAL A 133 5.11 9.35 -15.49
C VAL A 133 3.98 9.87 -16.39
N LEU A 134 4.23 10.95 -17.16
CA LEU A 134 3.24 11.52 -18.06
C LEU A 134 2.83 10.53 -19.17
N PHE A 135 3.79 9.80 -19.74
CA PHE A 135 3.54 8.77 -20.72
C PHE A 135 2.72 7.60 -20.14
N SER A 136 3.05 7.17 -18.93
CA SER A 136 2.30 6.10 -18.22
C SER A 136 0.87 6.53 -17.92
N LEU A 137 0.64 7.78 -17.51
CA LEU A 137 -0.69 8.35 -17.29
C LEU A 137 -1.47 8.42 -18.62
N TRP A 138 -0.85 8.91 -19.67
CA TRP A 138 -1.46 8.98 -20.99
C TRP A 138 -1.84 7.59 -21.51
N LEU A 139 -0.91 6.63 -21.42
CA LEU A 139 -1.14 5.23 -21.81
C LEU A 139 -2.24 4.59 -20.96
N GLY A 140 -2.25 4.85 -19.64
CA GLY A 140 -3.30 4.37 -18.73
C GLY A 140 -4.69 4.92 -19.09
N ILE A 141 -4.80 6.20 -19.40
CA ILE A 141 -6.04 6.82 -19.87
C ILE A 141 -6.47 6.22 -21.22
N TRP A 142 -5.55 6.09 -22.16
CA TRP A 142 -5.82 5.49 -23.47
C TRP A 142 -6.30 4.04 -23.35
N LEU A 143 -5.60 3.22 -22.56
CA LEU A 143 -5.94 1.82 -22.33
C LEU A 143 -7.29 1.67 -21.62
N ARG A 144 -7.57 2.52 -20.63
CA ARG A 144 -8.87 2.58 -19.97
C ARG A 144 -9.99 2.91 -20.96
N LEU A 145 -9.82 3.92 -21.82
CA LEU A 145 -10.79 4.29 -22.84
C LEU A 145 -11.00 3.16 -23.87
N PHE A 146 -9.92 2.50 -24.27
CA PHE A 146 -9.96 1.36 -25.19
C PHE A 146 -10.78 0.20 -24.58
N ILE A 147 -10.47 -0.20 -23.34
CA ILE A 147 -11.20 -1.27 -22.63
C ILE A 147 -12.67 -0.90 -22.47
N MET A 148 -12.96 0.32 -22.04
CA MET A 148 -14.33 0.77 -21.85
C MET A 148 -15.15 0.80 -23.15
N ARG A 149 -14.54 1.18 -24.27
CA ARG A 149 -15.20 1.17 -25.58
C ARG A 149 -15.44 -0.24 -26.10
N ARG A 150 -14.51 -1.16 -25.87
CA ARG A 150 -14.55 -2.52 -26.44
C ARG A 150 -15.34 -3.49 -25.58
N PHE A 151 -15.19 -3.44 -24.25
CA PHE A 151 -15.69 -4.42 -23.29
C PHE A 151 -16.56 -3.82 -22.16
N GLY A 152 -16.66 -2.50 -22.09
CA GLY A 152 -17.45 -1.82 -21.06
C GLY A 152 -18.96 -1.93 -21.29
N TYR A 153 -19.71 -1.17 -20.52
CA TYR A 153 -21.16 -1.16 -20.53
C TYR A 153 -21.71 -0.64 -21.88
N LYS A 154 -22.31 -1.54 -22.68
CA LYS A 154 -22.92 -1.17 -23.96
C LYS A 154 -24.34 -0.67 -23.74
N LYS A 155 -24.65 0.54 -24.18
CA LYS A 155 -25.97 1.16 -24.04
C LYS A 155 -27.07 0.48 -24.87
N GLU A 156 -26.67 -0.13 -25.99
CA GLU A 156 -27.55 -0.77 -26.97
C GLU A 156 -28.18 -2.09 -26.49
N THR A 157 -27.60 -2.73 -25.44
CA THR A 157 -28.10 -4.01 -24.92
C THR A 157 -29.23 -3.78 -23.93
N GLU A 158 -30.45 -4.06 -24.31
CA GLU A 158 -31.63 -3.82 -23.46
C GLU A 158 -31.69 -4.78 -22.24
N HIS A 159 -31.38 -6.05 -22.41
CA HIS A 159 -31.41 -7.06 -21.35
C HIS A 159 -30.13 -7.90 -21.33
N PRO A 160 -29.02 -7.39 -20.72
CA PRO A 160 -27.79 -8.17 -20.63
C PRO A 160 -27.99 -9.39 -19.71
N ARG A 161 -27.58 -10.58 -20.17
CA ARG A 161 -27.55 -11.79 -19.34
C ARG A 161 -26.58 -11.59 -18.17
N TYR A 162 -26.82 -12.25 -17.03
CA TYR A 162 -25.99 -12.10 -15.82
C TYR A 162 -24.49 -12.32 -16.09
N GLY A 163 -24.14 -13.36 -16.87
CA GLY A 163 -22.74 -13.59 -17.27
C GLY A 163 -22.10 -12.43 -18.04
N MET A 164 -22.87 -11.74 -18.89
CA MET A 164 -22.38 -10.54 -19.59
C MET A 164 -22.17 -9.35 -18.62
N LYS A 165 -23.04 -9.23 -17.61
CA LYS A 165 -22.88 -8.20 -16.57
C LYS A 165 -21.58 -8.42 -15.78
N VAL A 166 -21.33 -9.67 -15.35
CA VAL A 166 -20.10 -10.04 -14.63
C VAL A 166 -18.87 -9.82 -15.50
N PHE A 167 -18.91 -10.24 -16.76
CA PHE A 167 -17.81 -10.05 -17.70
C PHE A 167 -17.47 -8.55 -17.89
N ALA A 168 -18.48 -7.72 -18.18
CA ALA A 168 -18.27 -6.28 -18.32
C ALA A 168 -17.77 -5.65 -17.00
N ALA A 169 -18.29 -6.11 -15.86
CA ALA A 169 -17.88 -5.67 -14.54
C ALA A 169 -16.38 -5.90 -14.28
N VAL A 170 -15.85 -7.07 -14.67
CA VAL A 170 -14.41 -7.38 -14.58
C VAL A 170 -13.58 -6.40 -15.41
N PHE A 171 -13.96 -6.11 -16.65
CA PHE A 171 -13.23 -5.15 -17.49
C PHE A 171 -13.33 -3.72 -16.93
N VAL A 172 -14.45 -3.35 -16.36
CA VAL A 172 -14.61 -2.05 -15.68
C VAL A 172 -13.71 -2.00 -14.43
N ALA A 173 -13.61 -3.10 -13.65
CA ALA A 173 -12.71 -3.19 -12.51
C ALA A 173 -11.23 -3.04 -12.93
N VAL A 174 -10.84 -3.70 -14.02
CA VAL A 174 -9.49 -3.55 -14.60
C VAL A 174 -9.24 -2.11 -15.03
N ALA A 175 -10.18 -1.50 -15.75
CA ALA A 175 -10.03 -0.15 -16.28
C ALA A 175 -9.94 0.94 -15.19
N TYR A 176 -10.67 0.79 -14.08
CA TYR A 176 -10.75 1.79 -13.02
C TYR A 176 -9.91 1.45 -11.78
N GLY A 177 -9.59 0.18 -11.56
CA GLY A 177 -8.79 -0.30 -10.42
C GLY A 177 -7.38 -0.70 -10.82
N VAL A 178 -7.25 -1.75 -11.64
CA VAL A 178 -5.94 -2.37 -11.93
C VAL A 178 -5.01 -1.45 -12.71
N ILE A 179 -5.49 -0.78 -13.76
CA ILE A 179 -4.65 0.10 -14.59
C ILE A 179 -4.05 1.25 -13.77
N PRO A 180 -4.82 2.09 -13.04
CA PRO A 180 -4.22 3.14 -12.24
C PRO A 180 -3.37 2.60 -11.09
N SER A 181 -3.75 1.47 -10.48
CA SER A 181 -2.95 0.84 -9.43
C SER A 181 -1.60 0.34 -9.96
N SER A 182 -1.53 -0.22 -11.17
CA SER A 182 -0.27 -0.70 -11.75
C SER A 182 0.72 0.44 -12.00
N ILE A 183 0.25 1.64 -12.36
CA ILE A 183 1.09 2.84 -12.51
C ILE A 183 1.70 3.22 -11.16
N ILE A 184 0.89 3.26 -10.10
CA ILE A 184 1.35 3.58 -8.74
C ILE A 184 2.35 2.52 -8.24
N ILE A 185 2.04 1.25 -8.44
CA ILE A 185 2.94 0.14 -8.05
C ILE A 185 4.26 0.23 -8.80
N GLY A 186 4.24 0.50 -10.10
CA GLY A 186 5.45 0.71 -10.90
C GLY A 186 6.31 1.86 -10.37
N PHE A 187 5.67 2.98 -9.99
CA PHE A 187 6.35 4.11 -9.40
C PHE A 187 6.93 3.78 -8.00
N LEU A 188 6.19 3.03 -7.16
CA LEU A 188 6.69 2.55 -5.86
C LEU A 188 7.91 1.65 -6.02
N ILE A 189 7.87 0.70 -6.96
CA ILE A 189 9.02 -0.19 -7.24
C ILE A 189 10.23 0.64 -7.68
N TRP A 190 10.03 1.60 -8.59
CA TRP A 190 11.09 2.49 -9.03
C TRP A 190 11.66 3.32 -7.87
N MET A 191 10.81 3.89 -7.02
CA MET A 191 11.20 4.67 -5.84
C MET A 191 12.08 3.85 -4.88
N VAL A 192 11.68 2.61 -4.60
CA VAL A 192 12.44 1.70 -3.71
C VAL A 192 13.77 1.30 -4.37
N SER A 193 13.78 1.05 -5.68
CA SER A 193 14.98 0.62 -6.42
C SER A 193 16.05 1.71 -6.48
N THR A 194 15.66 2.97 -6.63
CA THR A 194 16.61 4.09 -6.71
C THR A 194 17.13 4.54 -5.35
N LYS A 195 16.46 4.18 -4.25
CA LYS A 195 16.79 4.54 -2.85
C LYS A 195 16.87 6.04 -2.57
N VAL A 196 16.88 6.91 -3.56
CA VAL A 196 17.03 8.37 -3.39
C VAL A 196 15.76 8.99 -2.81
N MET A 197 14.59 8.60 -3.31
CA MET A 197 13.30 9.12 -2.83
C MET A 197 12.81 8.45 -1.53
N THR A 198 13.48 7.40 -1.04
CA THR A 198 13.13 6.74 0.22
C THR A 198 13.83 7.35 1.43
N VAL A 199 14.73 8.32 1.21
CA VAL A 199 15.50 8.97 2.27
C VAL A 199 14.63 9.99 3.00
N GLY A 200 14.72 9.99 4.33
CA GLY A 200 14.13 11.00 5.20
C GLY A 200 12.59 10.97 5.30
N PHE A 201 12.04 12.02 5.85
CA PHE A 201 10.61 12.18 6.11
C PHE A 201 9.76 12.21 4.82
N PHE A 202 10.27 12.85 3.76
CA PHE A 202 9.58 12.89 2.48
C PHE A 202 9.34 11.50 1.88
N GLY A 203 10.35 10.62 1.94
CA GLY A 203 10.21 9.24 1.45
C GLY A 203 9.12 8.47 2.17
N LEU A 204 9.02 8.65 3.49
CA LEU A 204 7.97 8.07 4.31
C LEU A 204 6.59 8.63 3.92
N VAL A 205 6.47 9.94 3.78
CA VAL A 205 5.22 10.61 3.37
C VAL A 205 4.77 10.14 1.99
N LEU A 206 5.67 10.18 1.00
CA LEU A 206 5.37 9.80 -0.39
C LEU A 206 4.99 8.32 -0.50
N GLY A 207 5.76 7.43 0.15
CA GLY A 207 5.48 6.00 0.15
C GLY A 207 4.11 5.67 0.74
N ASN A 208 3.76 6.27 1.88
CA ASN A 208 2.45 6.08 2.50
C ASN A 208 1.32 6.72 1.68
N LEU A 209 1.53 7.90 1.09
CA LEU A 209 0.54 8.53 0.21
C LEU A 209 0.19 7.62 -0.97
N LEU A 210 1.19 7.06 -1.63
CA LEU A 210 1.00 6.13 -2.74
C LEU A 210 0.30 4.84 -2.29
N TYR A 211 0.70 4.27 -1.15
CA TYR A 211 0.08 3.07 -0.59
C TYR A 211 -1.41 3.27 -0.28
N TYR A 212 -1.78 4.34 0.43
CA TYR A 212 -3.18 4.61 0.73
C TYR A 212 -3.98 5.05 -0.49
N SER A 213 -3.34 5.65 -1.51
CA SER A 213 -3.97 5.91 -2.81
C SER A 213 -4.38 4.63 -3.53
N LEU A 214 -3.59 3.55 -3.44
CA LEU A 214 -3.98 2.23 -3.96
C LEU A 214 -5.26 1.72 -3.31
N TYR A 215 -5.35 1.82 -1.97
CA TYR A 215 -6.55 1.43 -1.23
C TYR A 215 -7.78 2.20 -1.71
N VAL A 216 -7.68 3.54 -1.82
CA VAL A 216 -8.78 4.40 -2.28
C VAL A 216 -9.22 4.03 -3.70
N ILE A 217 -8.27 3.86 -4.63
CA ILE A 217 -8.55 3.52 -6.03
C ILE A 217 -9.27 2.17 -6.12
N MET A 218 -8.81 1.16 -5.39
CA MET A 218 -9.43 -0.16 -5.38
C MET A 218 -10.83 -0.14 -4.79
N ALA A 219 -11.03 0.55 -3.67
CA ALA A 219 -12.36 0.72 -3.04
C ALA A 219 -13.35 1.44 -3.97
N MET A 220 -12.91 2.50 -4.66
CA MET A 220 -13.72 3.23 -5.64
C MET A 220 -14.05 2.37 -6.87
N ALA A 221 -13.08 1.60 -7.38
CA ALA A 221 -13.30 0.70 -8.52
C ALA A 221 -14.31 -0.38 -8.17
N PHE A 222 -14.17 -0.99 -6.99
CA PHE A 222 -15.10 -2.00 -6.47
C PHE A 222 -16.52 -1.44 -6.33
N SER A 223 -16.68 -0.29 -5.70
CA SER A 223 -17.97 0.38 -5.55
C SER A 223 -18.61 0.68 -6.91
N ARG A 224 -17.83 1.19 -7.87
CA ARG A 224 -18.31 1.51 -9.21
C ARG A 224 -18.77 0.30 -10.00
N VAL A 225 -18.07 -0.82 -9.85
CA VAL A 225 -18.40 -2.08 -10.52
C VAL A 225 -19.65 -2.70 -9.94
N THR A 226 -19.77 -2.71 -8.61
CA THR A 226 -20.89 -3.35 -7.90
C THR A 226 -22.20 -2.62 -8.15
N PHE A 227 -22.21 -1.31 -7.99
CA PHE A 227 -23.43 -0.51 -8.03
C PHE A 227 -23.73 0.12 -9.39
N ALA A 228 -22.78 0.19 -10.33
CA ALA A 228 -22.90 0.78 -11.65
C ALA A 228 -23.85 2.01 -11.67
N PRO A 229 -23.54 3.12 -10.95
CA PRO A 229 -24.48 4.19 -10.61
C PRO A 229 -25.08 4.92 -11.82
N TYR A 230 -24.45 4.78 -13.00
CA TYR A 230 -24.90 5.41 -14.25
C TYR A 230 -25.42 4.42 -15.30
N ASN A 231 -25.42 3.08 -14.98
CA ASN A 231 -25.80 2.04 -15.93
C ASN A 231 -26.66 0.99 -15.25
N GLU A 232 -27.93 1.29 -15.08
CA GLU A 232 -28.90 0.45 -14.35
C GLU A 232 -28.96 -1.00 -14.85
N LYS A 233 -29.01 -1.18 -16.18
CA LYS A 233 -29.11 -2.48 -16.84
C LYS A 233 -27.89 -3.40 -16.57
N TRP A 234 -26.73 -2.82 -16.23
CA TRP A 234 -25.46 -3.50 -16.00
C TRP A 234 -25.11 -3.70 -14.52
N ARG A 235 -25.98 -3.28 -13.63
CA ARG A 235 -25.80 -3.38 -12.19
C ARG A 235 -25.79 -4.82 -11.74
N LEU A 236 -24.84 -5.17 -10.85
CA LEU A 236 -24.75 -6.52 -10.28
C LEU A 236 -25.74 -6.72 -9.13
N VAL A 237 -26.05 -5.66 -8.40
CA VAL A 237 -26.98 -5.64 -7.27
C VAL A 237 -28.29 -4.98 -7.69
N ASN A 238 -29.42 -5.59 -7.37
CA ASN A 238 -30.75 -5.04 -7.69
C ASN A 238 -31.10 -3.90 -6.72
N VAL A 239 -30.80 -2.67 -7.08
CA VAL A 239 -31.04 -1.45 -6.29
C VAL A 239 -31.54 -0.36 -7.23
N ASN A 240 -32.42 0.52 -6.76
CA ASN A 240 -32.90 1.65 -7.55
C ASN A 240 -31.76 2.62 -7.91
N ASN A 241 -31.93 3.41 -9.00
CA ASN A 241 -30.91 4.32 -9.54
C ASN A 241 -30.43 5.36 -8.52
N GLU A 242 -31.35 5.95 -7.77
CA GLU A 242 -31.01 6.95 -6.76
C GLU A 242 -30.24 6.36 -5.61
N LYS A 243 -30.66 5.19 -5.13
CA LYS A 243 -29.94 4.45 -4.09
C LYS A 243 -28.53 4.07 -4.53
N ALA A 244 -28.36 3.54 -5.74
CA ALA A 244 -27.06 3.17 -6.26
C ALA A 244 -26.12 4.37 -6.30
N LYS A 245 -26.60 5.55 -6.66
CA LYS A 245 -25.82 6.80 -6.62
C LYS A 245 -25.47 7.20 -5.19
N ARG A 246 -26.45 7.23 -4.28
CA ARG A 246 -26.25 7.60 -2.86
C ARG A 246 -25.23 6.65 -2.19
N ILE A 247 -25.39 5.34 -2.36
CA ILE A 247 -24.47 4.33 -1.83
C ILE A 247 -23.05 4.51 -2.41
N THR A 248 -22.94 4.69 -3.74
CA THR A 248 -21.63 4.89 -4.37
C THR A 248 -20.95 6.17 -3.88
N GLN A 249 -21.68 7.27 -3.70
CA GLN A 249 -21.15 8.49 -3.15
C GLN A 249 -20.69 8.33 -1.70
N ALA A 250 -21.50 7.65 -0.85
CA ALA A 250 -21.13 7.35 0.52
C ALA A 250 -19.87 6.49 0.62
N LEU A 251 -19.75 5.46 -0.25
CA LEU A 251 -18.55 4.62 -0.33
C LEU A 251 -17.32 5.38 -0.82
N TYR A 252 -17.47 6.28 -1.79
CA TYR A 252 -16.37 7.13 -2.25
C TYR A 252 -15.90 8.08 -1.14
N PHE A 253 -16.83 8.76 -0.49
CA PHE A 253 -16.53 9.62 0.64
C PHE A 253 -15.81 8.84 1.75
N SER A 254 -16.32 7.65 2.09
CA SER A 254 -15.71 6.80 3.11
C SER A 254 -14.31 6.32 2.69
N ALA A 255 -14.10 5.94 1.44
CA ALA A 255 -12.80 5.50 0.93
C ALA A 255 -11.76 6.62 1.03
N TYR A 256 -12.11 7.86 0.62
CA TYR A 256 -11.22 9.00 0.75
C TYR A 256 -10.94 9.37 2.21
N SER A 257 -11.98 9.43 3.04
CA SER A 257 -11.85 9.82 4.44
C SER A 257 -11.02 8.80 5.24
N ILE A 258 -11.28 7.50 5.05
CA ILE A 258 -10.52 6.43 5.70
C ILE A 258 -9.08 6.40 5.18
N GLY A 259 -8.90 6.55 3.86
CA GLY A 259 -7.57 6.59 3.24
C GLY A 259 -6.72 7.74 3.78
N LEU A 260 -7.29 8.96 3.82
CA LEU A 260 -6.60 10.13 4.35
C LEU A 260 -6.32 10.02 5.86
N ALA A 261 -7.30 9.58 6.65
CA ALA A 261 -7.14 9.41 8.08
C ALA A 261 -6.06 8.37 8.41
N SER A 262 -6.07 7.22 7.71
CA SER A 262 -5.06 6.17 7.90
C SER A 262 -3.67 6.60 7.40
N PHE A 263 -3.60 7.39 6.33
CA PHE A 263 -2.35 7.99 5.87
C PHE A 263 -1.72 8.88 6.94
N LEU A 264 -2.49 9.83 7.48
CA LEU A 264 -2.00 10.74 8.53
C LEU A 264 -1.59 9.99 9.79
N GLU A 265 -2.41 9.03 10.23
CA GLU A 265 -2.12 8.17 11.38
C GLU A 265 -0.80 7.41 11.20
N HIS A 266 -0.61 6.76 10.06
CA HIS A 266 0.58 5.96 9.82
C HIS A 266 1.85 6.81 9.69
N VAL A 267 1.77 7.95 9.03
CA VAL A 267 2.91 8.88 8.93
C VAL A 267 3.28 9.44 10.30
N ALA A 268 2.31 9.86 11.13
CA ALA A 268 2.57 10.38 12.47
C ALA A 268 3.26 9.35 13.38
N ILE A 269 2.74 8.11 13.39
CA ILE A 269 3.29 7.02 14.19
C ILE A 269 4.70 6.65 13.72
N THR A 270 4.91 6.50 12.42
CA THR A 270 6.20 6.05 11.88
C THR A 270 7.27 7.14 11.98
N ALA A 271 6.90 8.40 11.84
CA ALA A 271 7.79 9.54 12.02
C ALA A 271 8.12 9.86 13.49
N ASN A 272 7.42 9.20 14.43
CA ASN A 272 7.62 9.35 15.87
C ASN A 272 7.54 10.82 16.37
N TYR A 273 6.50 11.53 15.94
CA TYR A 273 6.26 12.95 16.29
C TYR A 273 5.95 13.20 17.78
N GLY A 274 5.89 12.14 18.58
CA GLY A 274 5.59 12.20 20.01
C GLY A 274 4.25 11.57 20.39
N LEU A 275 4.13 11.19 21.65
CA LEU A 275 3.00 10.39 22.14
C LEU A 275 1.66 11.16 22.05
N GLU A 276 1.66 12.46 22.31
CA GLU A 276 0.43 13.27 22.32
C GLU A 276 -0.18 13.39 20.92
N LEU A 277 0.65 13.68 19.90
CA LEU A 277 0.21 13.74 18.52
C LEU A 277 -0.25 12.38 18.01
N ASN A 278 0.53 11.33 18.26
CA ASN A 278 0.19 9.98 17.81
C ASN A 278 -1.16 9.54 18.37
N TYR A 279 -1.41 9.81 19.66
CA TYR A 279 -2.71 9.54 20.30
C TYR A 279 -3.85 10.35 19.67
N PHE A 280 -3.62 11.64 19.48
CA PHE A 280 -4.62 12.53 18.88
C PHE A 280 -5.02 12.08 17.48
N VAL A 281 -4.03 11.76 16.63
CA VAL A 281 -4.27 11.34 15.24
C VAL A 281 -4.94 9.98 15.22
N THR A 282 -4.57 9.04 16.11
CA THR A 282 -5.20 7.71 16.21
C THR A 282 -6.67 7.82 16.63
N VAL A 283 -6.98 8.68 17.61
CA VAL A 283 -8.37 8.91 18.04
C VAL A 283 -9.18 9.57 16.92
N LEU A 284 -8.61 10.59 16.27
CA LEU A 284 -9.25 11.26 15.14
C LEU A 284 -9.51 10.28 13.97
N SER A 285 -8.52 9.47 13.61
CA SER A 285 -8.63 8.45 12.58
C SER A 285 -9.71 7.40 12.92
N SER A 286 -9.75 6.96 14.18
CA SER A 286 -10.76 6.02 14.67
C SER A 286 -12.16 6.63 14.63
N ALA A 287 -12.30 7.89 15.00
CA ALA A 287 -13.57 8.61 14.94
C ALA A 287 -14.06 8.76 13.48
N VAL A 288 -13.17 9.09 12.55
CA VAL A 288 -13.49 9.17 11.12
C VAL A 288 -13.92 7.80 10.58
N LYS A 289 -13.21 6.73 10.92
CA LYS A 289 -13.55 5.35 10.53
C LYS A 289 -14.93 4.95 11.08
N ALA A 290 -15.19 5.22 12.36
CA ALA A 290 -16.49 4.94 12.97
C ALA A 290 -17.61 5.75 12.31
N PHE A 291 -17.41 7.04 12.05
CA PHE A 291 -18.37 7.88 11.33
C PHE A 291 -18.68 7.34 9.93
N CYS A 292 -17.67 6.92 9.18
CA CYS A 292 -17.86 6.31 7.85
C CYS A 292 -18.67 5.01 7.92
N ILE A 293 -18.44 4.17 8.94
CA ILE A 293 -19.22 2.95 9.14
C ILE A 293 -20.69 3.31 9.43
N VAL A 294 -20.92 4.23 10.35
CA VAL A 294 -22.28 4.72 10.67
C VAL A 294 -22.98 5.28 9.43
N LEU A 295 -22.25 6.06 8.62
CA LEU A 295 -22.78 6.64 7.39
C LEU A 295 -23.20 5.57 6.37
N ILE A 296 -22.39 4.50 6.21
CA ILE A 296 -22.70 3.39 5.29
C ILE A 296 -23.88 2.57 5.82
N VAL A 297 -23.95 2.33 7.14
CA VAL A 297 -24.99 1.51 7.78
C VAL A 297 -26.30 2.28 7.97
N LYS A 298 -26.26 3.61 7.85
CA LYS A 298 -27.44 4.44 8.08
C LYS A 298 -28.61 4.00 7.21
N ARG A 299 -29.73 3.71 7.86
CA ARG A 299 -30.94 3.13 7.24
C ARG A 299 -31.47 3.98 6.07
N VAL A 300 -31.38 5.30 6.16
CA VAL A 300 -31.80 6.24 5.10
C VAL A 300 -31.15 5.99 3.73
N ILE A 301 -29.95 5.38 3.71
CA ILE A 301 -29.29 5.03 2.46
C ILE A 301 -29.92 3.80 1.81
N TRP A 302 -30.53 2.93 2.62
CA TRP A 302 -31.04 1.61 2.21
C TRP A 302 -32.58 1.55 2.14
N ASP A 303 -33.30 2.45 2.83
CA ASP A 303 -34.77 2.44 2.81
C ASP A 303 -35.31 2.87 1.44
N ASP A 304 -36.34 2.19 0.97
CA ASP A 304 -37.12 2.65 -0.17
C ASP A 304 -38.00 3.82 0.33
N GLU A 305 -37.93 4.94 -0.34
CA GLU A 305 -38.99 5.94 -0.25
C GLU A 305 -40.22 5.21 -0.83
N VAL A 306 -41.12 4.78 0.02
CA VAL A 306 -42.45 4.33 -0.41
C VAL A 306 -43.07 5.56 -1.07
N PRO A 307 -43.45 5.49 -2.36
CA PRO A 307 -44.13 6.63 -2.97
C PRO A 307 -45.42 6.87 -2.18
N GLU A 308 -45.60 8.06 -1.66
CA GLU A 308 -46.80 8.50 -0.92
C GLU A 308 -48.11 8.40 -1.77
N GLU A 309 -48.03 7.94 -3.03
CA GLU A 309 -49.15 7.85 -3.96
C GLU A 309 -50.05 6.60 -3.77
N GLU A 310 -49.67 5.62 -2.97
CA GLU A 310 -50.53 4.43 -2.76
C GLU A 310 -51.46 4.51 -1.53
N GLU A 311 -51.25 5.47 -0.60
CA GLU A 311 -52.15 5.61 0.56
C GLU A 311 -53.46 6.36 0.21
N THR A 312 -53.49 7.21 -0.83
CA THR A 312 -54.69 7.94 -1.23
C THR A 312 -55.61 7.15 -2.14
N ALA A 313 -55.16 6.06 -2.79
CA ALA A 313 -56.01 5.24 -3.66
C ALA A 313 -56.83 4.17 -2.91
N GLY A 314 -56.46 3.90 -1.65
CA GLY A 314 -57.16 2.91 -0.80
C GLY A 314 -58.37 3.46 -0.05
N GLU A 315 -58.45 4.79 0.18
CA GLU A 315 -59.56 5.43 0.89
C GLU A 315 -60.78 5.79 0.01
N GLU A 316 -60.54 6.02 -1.31
CA GLU A 316 -61.68 6.37 -2.21
C GLU A 316 -62.53 5.18 -2.66
N THR A 317 -62.11 3.93 -2.46
CA THR A 317 -62.92 2.75 -2.84
C THR A 317 -63.73 2.17 -1.69
N ALA A 318 -63.58 2.64 -0.45
CA ALA A 318 -64.34 2.15 0.70
C ALA A 318 -65.69 2.86 0.91
N ASP A 319 -65.84 4.07 0.34
CA ASP A 319 -67.07 4.88 0.50
C ASP A 319 -68.09 4.71 -0.64
N ALA A 320 -67.85 3.81 -1.61
CA ALA A 320 -68.73 3.62 -2.78
C ALA A 320 -69.59 2.35 -2.76
N GLU A 321 -69.55 1.55 -1.65
CA GLU A 321 -70.38 0.31 -1.53
C GLU A 321 -71.51 0.37 -0.50
N ASP A 322 -71.87 1.53 0.04
CA ASP A 322 -72.98 1.67 1.01
C ASP A 322 -74.05 2.70 0.57
N ASP A 323 -74.59 2.62 -0.67
CA ASP A 323 -75.87 3.26 -1.07
C ASP A 323 -76.75 2.35 -1.95
#